data_c7b7d04b06589814c8b9bdc55e43d72d
#
_entry.id   c7b7d04b06589814c8b9bdc55e43d72d
#
_cell.length_a   1.000
_cell.length_b   1.000
_cell.length_c   1.000
_cell.angle_alpha   90.00
_cell.angle_beta   90.00
_cell.angle_gamma   90.00
#
_symmetry.space_group_name_H-M   'P 1'
#
loop_
_entity.id
_entity.type
_entity.pdbx_description
1 polymer ?
#
loop_
_entity_poly.entity_id
_entity_poly.type
_entity_poly.pdbx_seq_one_letter_code
_entity_poly.pdbx_strand_id
1 'polypeptide(L)'
;MTSTTSGTTTTSPGSALSAQGATVEPTAPREVRAPRILLYSDDATVREQVRMAVGRRVRVGAPDIVWKEVATAPAVVAAADAGGWDLLVLDGEADKAGGMGLSRQLKNEIYECPPVLVLTGRPQDGWLASWSLADDAVPRPFDAIELQRAIVSLIE
;
A
#
# COMPACT_ATOMS: atom_id res chain seq x y z
N MET A 1 -57.54 -62.78 -17.66
CA MET A 1 -56.29 -63.37 -18.09
C MET A 1 -55.22 -62.33 -18.07
N THR A 2 -54.46 -62.40 -17.10
CA THR A 2 -53.06 -61.91 -17.06
C THR A 2 -52.79 -60.51 -17.59
N SER A 3 -52.88 -59.56 -16.73
CA SER A 3 -52.26 -58.27 -16.95
C SER A 3 -51.04 -58.18 -16.06
N THR A 4 -49.96 -58.17 -16.69
CA THR A 4 -48.68 -57.98 -16.04
C THR A 4 -48.46 -56.51 -15.86
N THR A 5 -48.47 -56.08 -14.67
CA THR A 5 -48.12 -54.68 -14.36
C THR A 5 -46.64 -54.64 -14.05
N SER A 6 -45.90 -54.06 -14.93
CA SER A 6 -44.51 -53.76 -14.71
C SER A 6 -44.43 -52.45 -13.92
N GLY A 7 -44.09 -52.56 -12.67
CA GLY A 7 -43.76 -51.39 -11.90
C GLY A 7 -42.41 -50.85 -12.31
N THR A 8 -42.43 -49.73 -12.96
CA THR A 8 -41.22 -48.98 -13.23
C THR A 8 -40.83 -48.22 -12.00
N THR A 9 -39.85 -48.67 -11.33
CA THR A 9 -39.24 -47.95 -10.25
C THR A 9 -38.36 -46.88 -10.88
N THR A 10 -38.84 -45.70 -10.95
CA THR A 10 -38.00 -44.59 -11.30
C THR A 10 -37.15 -44.26 -10.11
N THR A 11 -35.97 -44.76 -10.12
CA THR A 11 -34.96 -44.29 -9.18
C THR A 11 -34.53 -42.93 -9.67
N SER A 12 -35.06 -41.95 -9.05
CA SER A 12 -34.50 -40.60 -9.21
C SER A 12 -33.06 -40.69 -8.71
N PRO A 13 -32.09 -40.39 -9.54
CA PRO A 13 -30.75 -40.21 -9.02
C PRO A 13 -30.82 -39.04 -8.09
N GLY A 14 -30.56 -39.30 -6.83
CA GLY A 14 -30.38 -38.23 -5.88
C GLY A 14 -29.42 -37.24 -6.53
N SER A 15 -29.84 -36.06 -6.67
CA SER A 15 -28.97 -35.02 -7.13
C SER A 15 -27.76 -35.04 -6.22
N ALA A 16 -26.66 -35.50 -6.76
CA ALA A 16 -25.41 -35.26 -6.13
C ALA A 16 -25.30 -33.73 -6.06
N LEU A 17 -25.72 -33.22 -4.95
CA LEU A 17 -25.31 -31.92 -4.56
C LEU A 17 -23.79 -32.02 -4.42
N SER A 18 -23.15 -31.84 -5.52
CA SER A 18 -21.75 -31.58 -5.48
C SER A 18 -21.57 -30.42 -4.54
N ALA A 19 -21.05 -30.70 -3.39
CA ALA A 19 -20.58 -29.67 -2.52
C ALA A 19 -19.41 -28.95 -3.21
N GLN A 20 -19.70 -28.17 -4.22
CA GLN A 20 -18.72 -27.40 -4.95
C GLN A 20 -18.40 -26.10 -4.26
N GLY A 21 -19.02 -25.89 -3.11
CA GLY A 21 -18.84 -24.64 -2.42
C GLY A 21 -17.55 -24.52 -1.66
N ALA A 22 -16.67 -25.50 -1.65
CA ALA A 22 -15.57 -25.45 -0.71
C ALA A 22 -14.21 -25.85 -1.29
N THR A 23 -14.06 -25.89 -2.56
CA THR A 23 -12.72 -25.82 -3.11
C THR A 23 -12.26 -24.40 -2.98
N VAL A 24 -11.69 -24.10 -1.85
CA VAL A 24 -10.70 -23.04 -1.79
C VAL A 24 -9.62 -23.50 -2.75
N GLU A 25 -9.66 -23.00 -3.95
CA GLU A 25 -8.53 -23.10 -4.83
C GLU A 25 -7.34 -22.59 -4.02
N PRO A 26 -6.22 -23.36 -3.92
CA PRO A 26 -5.03 -22.78 -3.37
C PRO A 26 -4.77 -21.53 -4.18
N THR A 27 -4.98 -20.38 -3.55
CA THR A 27 -4.66 -19.10 -4.13
C THR A 27 -3.23 -19.24 -4.57
N ALA A 28 -2.99 -19.20 -5.88
CA ALA A 28 -1.64 -19.17 -6.41
C ALA A 28 -0.86 -18.18 -5.55
N PRO A 29 0.34 -18.52 -5.05
CA PRO A 29 1.08 -17.59 -4.23
C PRO A 29 1.06 -16.27 -4.96
N ARG A 30 0.50 -15.25 -4.32
CA ARG A 30 0.53 -13.89 -4.87
C ARG A 30 1.98 -13.65 -5.20
N GLU A 31 2.28 -13.47 -6.47
CA GLU A 31 3.59 -13.00 -6.86
C GLU A 31 3.87 -11.79 -5.98
N VAL A 32 4.90 -11.94 -5.13
CA VAL A 32 5.27 -10.89 -4.20
C VAL A 32 5.88 -9.79 -5.06
N ARG A 33 5.03 -8.89 -5.49
CA ARG A 33 5.40 -7.75 -6.31
C ARG A 33 6.34 -6.85 -5.50
N ALA A 34 7.35 -6.31 -6.16
CA ALA A 34 8.23 -5.32 -5.57
C ALA A 34 7.44 -4.10 -5.11
N PRO A 35 7.55 -3.65 -3.85
CA PRO A 35 6.88 -2.45 -3.39
C PRO A 35 7.35 -1.23 -4.18
N ARG A 36 6.41 -0.38 -4.57
CA ARG A 36 6.69 0.87 -5.28
C ARG A 36 6.44 2.04 -4.34
N ILE A 37 7.48 2.79 -4.05
CA ILE A 37 7.43 3.92 -3.13
C ILE A 37 7.81 5.20 -3.86
N LEU A 38 6.92 6.19 -3.79
CA LEU A 38 7.18 7.53 -4.26
C LEU A 38 7.75 8.35 -3.09
N LEU A 39 8.93 8.91 -3.27
CA LEU A 39 9.62 9.70 -2.24
C LEU A 39 9.77 11.14 -2.70
N TYR A 40 9.20 12.06 -1.95
CA TYR A 40 9.27 13.49 -2.21
C TYR A 40 10.06 14.24 -1.14
N SER A 41 11.05 14.95 -1.58
CA SER A 41 11.71 16.04 -0.87
C SER A 41 12.42 16.91 -1.90
N ASP A 42 12.45 18.22 -1.69
CA ASP A 42 13.26 19.13 -2.51
C ASP A 42 14.76 19.03 -2.19
N ASP A 43 15.12 18.36 -1.11
CA ASP A 43 16.50 18.10 -0.69
C ASP A 43 16.93 16.68 -1.01
N ALA A 44 17.89 16.54 -1.93
CA ALA A 44 18.45 15.25 -2.31
C ALA A 44 19.08 14.49 -1.13
N THR A 45 19.66 15.22 -0.17
CA THR A 45 20.26 14.63 1.03
C THR A 45 19.19 13.93 1.89
N VAL A 46 18.04 14.54 2.03
CA VAL A 46 16.89 13.95 2.76
C VAL A 46 16.44 12.66 2.07
N ARG A 47 16.29 12.69 0.74
CA ARG A 47 15.90 11.50 -0.02
C ARG A 47 16.90 10.36 0.17
N GLU A 48 18.19 10.66 0.12
CA GLU A 48 19.24 9.68 0.36
C GLU A 48 19.18 9.11 1.77
N GLN A 49 19.02 9.95 2.78
CA GLN A 49 18.90 9.52 4.19
C GLN A 49 17.73 8.56 4.39
N VAL A 50 16.59 8.84 3.79
CA VAL A 50 15.42 7.96 3.86
C VAL A 50 15.72 6.61 3.22
N ARG A 51 16.29 6.59 2.04
CA ARG A 51 16.63 5.35 1.34
C ARG A 51 17.65 4.51 2.11
N MET A 52 18.66 5.17 2.69
CA MET A 52 19.67 4.47 3.50
C MET A 52 19.07 3.91 4.80
N ALA A 53 18.20 4.66 5.45
CA ALA A 53 17.55 4.21 6.68
C ALA A 53 16.61 3.01 6.45
N VAL A 54 15.90 3.00 5.35
CA VAL A 54 14.98 1.91 5.00
C VAL A 54 15.71 0.69 4.44
N GLY A 55 16.76 0.92 3.66
CA GLY A 55 17.50 -0.13 2.97
C GLY A 55 16.80 -0.59 1.68
N ARG A 56 17.30 -1.67 1.12
CA ARG A 56 16.84 -2.18 -0.17
C ARG A 56 15.50 -2.90 -0.11
N ARG A 57 15.15 -3.47 1.03
CA ARG A 57 13.99 -4.34 1.20
C ARG A 57 13.25 -4.00 2.48
N VAL A 58 11.95 -4.20 2.47
CA VAL A 58 11.14 -4.00 3.68
C VAL A 58 11.41 -5.07 4.74
N ARG A 59 11.84 -6.25 4.31
CA ARG A 59 12.21 -7.37 5.20
C ARG A 59 13.08 -8.39 4.46
N VAL A 60 13.70 -9.27 5.20
CA VAL A 60 14.50 -10.37 4.63
C VAL A 60 13.59 -11.25 3.73
N GLY A 61 14.09 -11.56 2.55
CA GLY A 61 13.37 -12.39 1.58
C GLY A 61 12.33 -11.64 0.73
N ALA A 62 12.05 -10.37 1.04
CA ALA A 62 11.17 -9.55 0.22
C ALA A 62 11.89 -9.05 -1.06
N PRO A 63 11.14 -8.75 -2.13
CA PRO A 63 11.71 -8.08 -3.30
C PRO A 63 12.31 -6.72 -2.96
N ASP A 64 13.24 -6.27 -3.78
CA ASP A 64 13.82 -4.94 -3.64
C ASP A 64 12.76 -3.86 -3.86
N ILE A 65 12.81 -2.81 -3.07
CA ILE A 65 11.90 -1.66 -3.20
C ILE A 65 12.22 -0.92 -4.49
N VAL A 66 11.18 -0.57 -5.23
CA VAL A 66 11.30 0.33 -6.38
C VAL A 66 11.01 1.76 -5.91
N TRP A 67 12.05 2.55 -5.82
CA TRP A 67 11.96 3.95 -5.42
C TRP A 67 11.79 4.84 -6.64
N LYS A 68 10.87 5.80 -6.53
CA LYS A 68 10.84 6.96 -7.43
C LYS A 68 11.01 8.20 -6.59
N GLU A 69 12.08 8.93 -6.85
CA GLU A 69 12.38 10.20 -6.16
C GLU A 69 11.90 11.36 -7.01
N VAL A 70 11.22 12.29 -6.37
CA VAL A 70 10.76 13.54 -6.99
C VAL A 70 11.09 14.71 -6.09
N ALA A 71 11.38 15.86 -6.69
CA ALA A 71 11.85 17.04 -5.99
C ALA A 71 10.86 18.21 -6.02
N THR A 72 9.71 18.06 -6.67
CA THR A 72 8.72 19.13 -6.81
C THR A 72 7.30 18.62 -6.55
N ALA A 73 6.44 19.50 -6.05
CA ALA A 73 5.04 19.17 -5.83
C ALA A 73 4.29 18.78 -7.12
N PRO A 74 4.47 19.48 -8.26
CA PRO A 74 3.86 19.05 -9.52
C PRO A 74 4.27 17.64 -9.95
N ALA A 75 5.54 17.26 -9.71
CA ALA A 75 6.01 15.92 -10.01
C ALA A 75 5.35 14.86 -9.12
N VAL A 76 5.09 15.18 -7.84
CA VAL A 76 4.33 14.30 -6.94
C VAL A 76 2.92 14.09 -7.47
N VAL A 77 2.22 15.16 -7.79
CA VAL A 77 0.84 15.09 -8.27
C VAL A 77 0.75 14.26 -9.55
N ALA A 78 1.63 14.51 -10.51
CA ALA A 78 1.68 13.77 -11.76
C ALA A 78 1.95 12.26 -11.54
N ALA A 79 2.91 11.94 -10.66
CA ALA A 79 3.23 10.54 -10.34
C ALA A 79 2.08 9.86 -9.60
N ALA A 80 1.46 10.54 -8.64
CA ALA A 80 0.33 10.00 -7.88
C ALA A 80 -0.89 9.76 -8.76
N ASP A 81 -1.19 10.67 -9.68
CA ASP A 81 -2.27 10.51 -10.66
C ASP A 81 -2.05 9.32 -11.59
N ALA A 82 -0.81 9.04 -11.96
CA ALA A 82 -0.47 7.87 -12.76
C ALA A 82 -0.75 6.54 -12.05
N GLY A 83 -0.78 6.56 -10.73
CA GLY A 83 -1.13 5.40 -9.90
C GLY A 83 -0.05 4.32 -9.81
N GLY A 84 -0.40 3.23 -9.14
CA GLY A 84 0.47 2.07 -9.00
C GLY A 84 1.47 2.16 -7.85
N TRP A 85 1.24 3.04 -6.89
CA TRP A 85 2.08 3.22 -5.70
C TRP A 85 1.55 2.42 -4.52
N ASP A 86 2.47 1.85 -3.76
CA ASP A 86 2.15 1.17 -2.51
C ASP A 86 2.26 2.12 -1.31
N LEU A 87 3.06 3.17 -1.44
CA LEU A 87 3.28 4.17 -0.41
C LEU A 87 3.77 5.49 -1.01
N LEU A 88 3.30 6.59 -0.45
CA LEU A 88 3.82 7.92 -0.72
C LEU A 88 4.54 8.41 0.53
N VAL A 89 5.82 8.75 0.41
CA VAL A 89 6.62 9.35 1.50
C VAL A 89 6.86 10.82 1.15
N LEU A 90 6.32 11.71 1.96
CA LEU A 90 6.31 13.15 1.68
C LEU A 90 7.05 13.91 2.77
N ASP A 91 8.03 14.70 2.37
CA ASP A 91 8.78 15.56 3.28
C ASP A 91 7.94 16.77 3.70
N GLY A 92 7.55 16.81 4.96
CA GLY A 92 6.78 17.92 5.55
C GLY A 92 7.52 19.25 5.62
N GLU A 93 8.84 19.22 5.53
CA GLU A 93 9.72 20.40 5.65
C GLU A 93 10.21 20.94 4.29
N ALA A 94 9.71 20.42 3.19
CA ALA A 94 10.09 20.91 1.87
C ALA A 94 9.72 22.40 1.70
N ASP A 95 10.69 23.19 1.25
CA ASP A 95 10.62 24.67 1.29
C ASP A 95 9.46 25.29 0.51
N LYS A 96 9.14 24.75 -0.66
CA LYS A 96 8.16 25.39 -1.57
C LYS A 96 6.76 24.81 -1.46
N ALA A 97 6.65 23.56 -1.10
CA ALA A 97 5.38 22.87 -0.95
C ALA A 97 5.57 21.74 0.07
N GLY A 98 5.25 22.04 1.31
CA GLY A 98 5.37 21.09 2.40
C GLY A 98 4.54 19.84 2.15
N GLY A 99 5.11 18.68 2.48
CA GLY A 99 4.47 17.38 2.30
C GLY A 99 3.14 17.25 3.02
N MET A 100 2.91 18.04 4.06
CA MET A 100 1.65 18.02 4.82
C MET A 100 0.49 18.59 4.01
N GLY A 101 0.65 19.76 3.41
CA GLY A 101 -0.37 20.34 2.53
C GLY A 101 -0.58 19.48 1.29
N LEU A 102 0.48 18.95 0.76
CA LEU A 102 0.44 18.06 -0.40
C LEU A 102 -0.27 16.73 -0.07
N SER A 103 -0.01 16.14 1.11
CA SER A 103 -0.73 14.96 1.58
C SER A 103 -2.24 15.20 1.63
N ARG A 104 -2.65 16.32 2.23
CA ARG A 104 -4.06 16.69 2.32
C ARG A 104 -4.69 16.86 0.93
N GLN A 105 -4.00 17.52 0.02
CA GLN A 105 -4.44 17.68 -1.36
C GLN A 105 -4.65 16.32 -2.04
N LEU A 106 -3.66 15.44 -1.99
CA LEU A 106 -3.72 14.13 -2.64
C LEU A 106 -4.84 13.26 -2.05
N LYS A 107 -5.00 13.27 -0.74
CA LYS A 107 -6.08 12.51 -0.07
C LYS A 107 -7.47 12.99 -0.46
N ASN A 108 -7.62 14.28 -0.77
CA ASN A 108 -8.90 14.84 -1.20
C ASN A 108 -9.17 14.66 -2.70
N GLU A 109 -8.13 14.65 -3.52
CA GLU A 109 -8.25 14.67 -4.98
C GLU A 109 -8.16 13.28 -5.62
N ILE A 110 -7.42 12.36 -5.02
CA ILE A 110 -7.19 11.03 -5.60
C ILE A 110 -8.11 10.01 -4.94
N TYR A 111 -8.95 9.38 -5.77
CA TYR A 111 -9.77 8.27 -5.34
C TYR A 111 -8.86 7.07 -5.00
N GLU A 112 -9.12 6.45 -3.84
CA GLU A 112 -8.27 5.38 -3.31
C GLU A 112 -6.79 5.75 -3.25
N CYS A 113 -6.50 6.94 -2.74
CA CYS A 113 -5.12 7.40 -2.56
C CYS A 113 -4.31 6.38 -1.76
N PRO A 114 -3.10 6.04 -2.22
CA PRO A 114 -2.21 5.16 -1.46
C PRO A 114 -1.94 5.70 -0.05
N PRO A 115 -1.49 4.85 0.88
CA PRO A 115 -1.04 5.33 2.18
C PRO A 115 0.01 6.42 2.05
N VAL A 116 -0.05 7.41 2.93
CA VAL A 116 0.89 8.53 2.97
C VAL A 116 1.62 8.54 4.30
N LEU A 117 2.94 8.56 4.24
CA LEU A 117 3.83 8.80 5.37
C LEU A 117 4.42 10.19 5.22
N VAL A 118 4.22 11.03 6.23
CA VAL A 118 4.80 12.38 6.26
C VAL A 118 6.04 12.38 7.15
N LEU A 119 7.10 13.01 6.68
CA LEU A 119 8.31 13.24 7.46
C LEU A 119 8.18 14.60 8.13
N THR A 120 8.18 14.63 9.46
CA THR A 120 8.06 15.86 10.23
C THR A 120 9.43 16.41 10.64
N GLY A 121 9.51 17.72 10.87
CA GLY A 121 10.77 18.33 11.31
C GLY A 121 11.11 18.04 12.76
N ARG A 122 10.09 17.85 13.62
CA ARG A 122 10.26 17.68 15.07
C ARG A 122 9.22 16.69 15.61
N PRO A 123 9.54 15.97 16.70
CA PRO A 123 8.57 15.05 17.33
C PRO A 123 7.25 15.70 17.72
N GLN A 124 7.28 16.96 18.18
CA GLN A 124 6.10 17.70 18.60
C GLN A 124 5.18 18.09 17.43
N ASP A 125 5.60 17.94 16.20
CA ASP A 125 4.81 18.24 15.00
C ASP A 125 3.91 17.06 14.57
N GLY A 126 3.91 15.96 15.32
CA GLY A 126 3.12 14.77 14.97
C GLY A 126 1.63 15.01 14.80
N TRP A 127 1.05 16.01 15.50
CA TRP A 127 -0.36 16.38 15.32
C TRP A 127 -0.69 16.87 13.89
N LEU A 128 0.31 17.37 13.17
CA LEU A 128 0.15 17.81 11.79
C LEU A 128 -0.13 16.65 10.84
N ALA A 129 0.25 15.43 11.22
CA ALA A 129 -0.10 14.24 10.44
C ALA A 129 -1.62 14.08 10.32
N SER A 130 -2.35 14.23 11.42
CA SER A 130 -3.82 14.16 11.41
C SER A 130 -4.41 15.28 10.56
N TRP A 131 -3.91 16.49 10.68
CA TRP A 131 -4.35 17.61 9.86
C TRP A 131 -4.12 17.37 8.37
N SER A 132 -3.00 16.78 8.03
CA SER A 132 -2.63 16.49 6.64
C SER A 132 -3.33 15.27 6.05
N LEU A 133 -4.13 14.55 6.83
CA LEU A 133 -4.76 13.29 6.47
C LEU A 133 -3.76 12.16 6.16
N ALA A 134 -2.50 12.31 6.58
CA ALA A 134 -1.49 11.28 6.45
C ALA A 134 -1.83 10.07 7.32
N ASP A 135 -1.41 8.91 6.87
CA ASP A 135 -1.65 7.65 7.60
C ASP A 135 -0.68 7.47 8.76
N ASP A 136 0.52 8.04 8.65
CA ASP A 136 1.51 8.05 9.71
C ASP A 136 2.50 9.21 9.54
N ALA A 137 3.32 9.46 10.55
CA ALA A 137 4.36 10.48 10.53
C ALA A 137 5.61 10.01 11.27
N VAL A 138 6.77 10.33 10.73
CA VAL A 138 8.07 10.03 11.35
C VAL A 138 8.87 11.32 11.48
N PRO A 139 9.32 11.68 12.69
CA PRO A 139 10.08 12.90 12.91
C PRO A 139 11.56 12.75 12.54
N ARG A 140 12.19 13.89 12.27
CA ARG A 140 13.64 13.99 12.16
C ARG A 140 14.27 14.16 13.55
N PRO A 141 15.49 13.69 13.75
CA PRO A 141 16.30 12.87 12.86
C PRO A 141 15.71 11.46 12.72
N PHE A 142 15.80 10.87 11.52
CA PHE A 142 15.17 9.57 11.28
C PHE A 142 15.85 8.45 12.06
N ASP A 143 15.09 7.78 12.91
CA ASP A 143 15.45 6.48 13.43
C ASP A 143 15.14 5.43 12.37
N ALA A 144 16.16 4.66 11.96
CA ALA A 144 16.01 3.67 10.90
C ALA A 144 14.96 2.60 11.24
N ILE A 145 14.89 2.18 12.51
CA ILE A 145 13.94 1.17 12.97
C ILE A 145 12.52 1.73 12.94
N GLU A 146 12.34 2.94 13.43
CA GLU A 146 11.03 3.61 13.43
C GLU A 146 10.52 3.84 12.00
N LEU A 147 11.39 4.31 11.11
CA LEU A 147 11.05 4.55 9.71
C LEU A 147 10.70 3.24 9.00
N GLN A 148 11.48 2.19 9.18
CA GLN A 148 11.18 0.87 8.62
C GLN A 148 9.84 0.32 9.12
N ARG A 149 9.57 0.42 10.41
CA ARG A 149 8.29 -0.04 10.99
C ARG A 149 7.11 0.69 10.41
N ALA A 150 7.20 2.01 10.28
CA ALA A 150 6.14 2.82 9.69
C ALA A 150 5.88 2.41 8.24
N ILE A 151 6.92 2.23 7.45
CA ILE A 151 6.80 1.81 6.05
C ILE A 151 6.21 0.41 5.94
N VAL A 152 6.70 -0.54 6.68
CA VAL A 152 6.19 -1.93 6.68
C VAL A 152 4.71 -1.95 7.07
N SER A 153 4.35 -1.23 8.12
CA SER A 153 2.96 -1.14 8.60
C SER A 153 2.01 -0.58 7.54
N LEU A 154 2.45 0.38 6.75
CA LEU A 154 1.61 1.03 5.73
C LEU A 154 1.54 0.24 4.42
N ILE A 155 2.55 -0.54 4.09
CA ILE A 155 2.58 -1.38 2.87
C ILE A 155 1.84 -2.71 3.08
N GLU A 156 1.93 -3.26 4.24
CA GLU A 156 1.29 -4.53 4.63
C GLU A 156 -0.09 -4.25 5.26
#